data_0015846d827c90117c2d3f8cc835ef9a
#
_entry.id   0015846d827c90117c2d3f8cc835ef9a
#
_cell.length_a   1.000
_cell.length_b   1.000
_cell.length_c   1.000
_cell.angle_alpha   90.00
_cell.angle_beta   90.00
_cell.angle_gamma   90.00
#
_symmetry.space_group_name_H-M   'P 1'
#
loop_
_entity.id
_entity.type
_entity.pdbx_description
1 polymer ?
#
loop_
_entity_poly.entity_id
_entity_poly.type
_entity_poly.pdbx_seq_one_letter_code
_entity_poly.pdbx_strand_id
1 'polypeptide(L)'
;MVAFAMLVSFYVLRADFRRRGIETDAELFIAIPCLAGIVGAKLYHVLESPVDFFAHPWSELFSQFGFAWFGGLLAGFGAFVWLARRERIPLLTMMDAGSPAAALGYGIGRIGCFLSGDGDYGVPTSLPWGMSFPNGLVPTTDRVHPTPIYELIVACGIAWILWRIGAKEIAAAGKKSAGIVFAAYLVLTGIARFLVEFIRINPRSFFGMTNAQAASLASIAVGIILWSQVRGRSSSGGLAAG
;
A
#
# COMPACT_ATOMS: atom_id res chain seq x y z
N MET A 1 -14.27 1.33 7.42
CA MET A 1 -13.25 1.98 6.57
C MET A 1 -12.75 1.08 5.44
N VAL A 2 -12.50 -0.23 5.65
CA VAL A 2 -12.00 -1.14 4.59
C VAL A 2 -12.91 -1.15 3.35
N ALA A 3 -14.23 -1.33 3.52
CA ALA A 3 -15.18 -1.31 2.39
C ALA A 3 -15.16 0.02 1.62
N PHE A 4 -15.01 1.14 2.32
CA PHE A 4 -14.90 2.45 1.69
C PHE A 4 -13.58 2.60 0.92
N ALA A 5 -12.46 2.13 1.49
CA ALA A 5 -11.18 2.08 0.80
C ALA A 5 -11.25 1.23 -0.48
N MET A 6 -11.88 0.05 -0.42
CA MET A 6 -12.10 -0.81 -1.58
C MET A 6 -12.93 -0.13 -2.66
N LEU A 7 -14.03 0.54 -2.28
CA LEU A 7 -14.91 1.24 -3.22
C LEU A 7 -14.16 2.37 -3.95
N VAL A 8 -13.44 3.21 -3.21
CA VAL A 8 -12.67 4.32 -3.80
C VAL A 8 -11.54 3.77 -4.67
N SER A 9 -10.81 2.76 -4.20
CA SER A 9 -9.75 2.10 -4.98
C SER A 9 -10.28 1.49 -6.27
N PHE A 10 -11.48 0.91 -6.23
CA PHE A 10 -12.17 0.39 -7.42
C PHE A 10 -12.43 1.49 -8.46
N TYR A 11 -13.00 2.62 -8.06
CA TYR A 11 -13.29 3.71 -9.01
C TYR A 11 -12.01 4.30 -9.61
N VAL A 12 -10.95 4.45 -8.79
CA VAL A 12 -9.65 4.95 -9.27
C VAL A 12 -9.02 3.94 -10.25
N LEU A 13 -9.01 2.66 -9.91
CA LEU A 13 -8.47 1.61 -10.77
C LEU A 13 -9.25 1.49 -12.09
N ARG A 14 -10.59 1.49 -12.01
CA ARG A 14 -11.47 1.47 -13.19
C ARG A 14 -11.22 2.67 -14.11
N ALA A 15 -11.04 3.87 -13.55
CA ALA A 15 -10.72 5.06 -14.32
C ALA A 15 -9.32 4.95 -14.95
N ASP A 16 -8.34 4.35 -14.26
CA ASP A 16 -7.00 4.13 -14.82
C ASP A 16 -7.00 3.06 -15.92
N PHE A 17 -7.79 1.99 -15.79
CA PHE A 17 -7.98 0.99 -16.82
C PHE A 17 -8.55 1.62 -18.11
N ARG A 18 -9.60 2.43 -17.97
CA ARG A 18 -10.21 3.12 -19.10
C ARG A 18 -9.22 4.01 -19.87
N ARG A 19 -8.42 4.82 -19.14
CA ARG A 19 -7.45 5.71 -19.79
C ARG A 19 -6.27 4.97 -20.42
N ARG A 20 -5.97 3.73 -19.96
CA ARG A 20 -4.91 2.84 -20.51
C ARG A 20 -5.42 1.93 -21.62
N GLY A 21 -6.73 1.87 -21.86
CA GLY A 21 -7.33 0.93 -22.79
C GLY A 21 -7.25 -0.52 -22.32
N ILE A 22 -7.32 -0.76 -21.01
CA ILE A 22 -7.36 -2.10 -20.41
C ILE A 22 -8.82 -2.52 -20.31
N GLU A 23 -9.22 -3.50 -21.12
CA GLU A 23 -10.59 -4.03 -21.24
C GLU A 23 -10.79 -5.21 -20.27
N THR A 24 -10.63 -4.99 -18.97
CA THR A 24 -10.79 -6.01 -17.94
C THR A 24 -11.56 -5.43 -16.76
N ASP A 25 -12.29 -6.29 -16.05
CA ASP A 25 -13.07 -5.90 -14.88
C ASP A 25 -12.21 -5.49 -13.71
N ALA A 26 -12.13 -4.18 -13.44
CA ALA A 26 -11.35 -3.62 -12.33
C ALA A 26 -11.81 -4.13 -10.97
N GLU A 27 -13.08 -4.51 -10.82
CA GLU A 27 -13.65 -5.09 -9.61
C GLU A 27 -12.98 -6.39 -9.19
N LEU A 28 -12.59 -7.25 -10.14
CA LEU A 28 -11.88 -8.49 -9.88
C LEU A 28 -10.49 -8.22 -9.27
N PHE A 29 -9.82 -7.15 -9.72
CA PHE A 29 -8.51 -6.73 -9.21
C PHE A 29 -8.55 -6.05 -7.84
N ILE A 30 -9.73 -5.75 -7.32
CA ILE A 30 -9.94 -5.31 -5.93
C ILE A 30 -10.45 -6.47 -5.10
N ALA A 31 -11.53 -7.14 -5.53
CA ALA A 31 -12.21 -8.14 -4.72
C ALA A 31 -11.36 -9.40 -4.47
N ILE A 32 -10.76 -9.96 -5.53
CA ILE A 32 -9.98 -11.20 -5.41
C ILE A 32 -8.72 -11.03 -4.54
N PRO A 33 -7.86 -10.00 -4.77
CA PRO A 33 -6.71 -9.77 -3.89
C PRO A 33 -7.10 -9.44 -2.45
N CYS A 34 -8.21 -8.72 -2.24
CA CYS A 34 -8.68 -8.39 -0.90
C CYS A 34 -9.15 -9.65 -0.16
N LEU A 35 -9.97 -10.49 -0.79
CA LEU A 35 -10.41 -11.77 -0.22
C LEU A 35 -9.24 -12.71 0.05
N ALA A 36 -8.34 -12.85 -0.92
CA ALA A 36 -7.13 -13.65 -0.76
C ALA A 36 -6.25 -13.11 0.39
N GLY A 37 -6.14 -11.78 0.52
CA GLY A 37 -5.42 -11.14 1.60
C GLY A 37 -6.02 -11.44 2.97
N ILE A 38 -7.35 -11.35 3.13
CA ILE A 38 -8.04 -11.69 4.37
C ILE A 38 -7.80 -13.16 4.74
N VAL A 39 -7.99 -14.07 3.80
CA VAL A 39 -7.77 -15.51 4.00
C VAL A 39 -6.31 -15.78 4.33
N GLY A 40 -5.38 -15.21 3.57
CA GLY A 40 -3.94 -15.39 3.79
C GLY A 40 -3.46 -14.84 5.13
N ALA A 41 -3.97 -13.69 5.57
CA ALA A 41 -3.68 -13.12 6.88
C ALA A 41 -4.11 -14.06 8.00
N LYS A 42 -5.31 -14.64 7.88
CA LYS A 42 -5.85 -15.59 8.86
C LYS A 42 -5.09 -16.91 8.89
N LEU A 43 -4.82 -17.48 7.72
CA LEU A 43 -4.06 -18.74 7.61
C LEU A 43 -2.64 -18.58 8.17
N TYR A 44 -1.98 -17.46 7.87
CA TYR A 44 -0.63 -17.22 8.38
C TYR A 44 -0.63 -17.09 9.92
N HIS A 45 -1.61 -16.40 10.49
CA HIS A 45 -1.76 -16.31 11.94
C HIS A 45 -1.94 -17.68 12.59
N VAL A 46 -2.78 -18.53 12.02
CA VAL A 46 -2.96 -19.93 12.49
C VAL A 46 -1.64 -20.70 12.44
N LEU A 47 -0.82 -20.48 11.41
CA LEU A 47 0.49 -21.13 11.29
C LEU A 47 1.53 -20.62 12.31
N GLU A 48 1.40 -19.35 12.76
CA GLU A 48 2.25 -18.79 13.81
C GLU A 48 1.89 -19.30 15.21
N SER A 49 0.62 -19.68 15.45
CA SER A 49 0.10 -20.14 16.76
C SER A 49 -0.64 -21.47 16.62
N PRO A 50 0.04 -22.55 16.20
CA PRO A 50 -0.62 -23.84 15.94
C PRO A 50 -1.22 -24.47 17.21
N VAL A 51 -0.61 -24.25 18.37
CA VAL A 51 -1.09 -24.80 19.65
C VAL A 51 -2.47 -24.23 20.01
N ASP A 52 -2.63 -22.93 19.89
CA ASP A 52 -3.90 -22.23 20.19
C ASP A 52 -4.99 -22.66 19.20
N PHE A 53 -4.61 -22.81 17.94
CA PHE A 53 -5.53 -23.26 16.90
C PHE A 53 -6.04 -24.68 17.17
N PHE A 54 -5.19 -25.65 17.51
CA PHE A 54 -5.63 -27.00 17.80
C PHE A 54 -6.44 -27.12 19.09
N ALA A 55 -6.25 -26.18 20.04
CA ALA A 55 -7.05 -26.11 21.26
C ALA A 55 -8.47 -25.58 20.98
N HIS A 56 -8.60 -24.57 20.11
CA HIS A 56 -9.86 -23.85 19.86
C HIS A 56 -10.05 -23.50 18.38
N PRO A 57 -10.16 -24.47 17.44
CA PRO A 57 -10.08 -24.22 16.00
C PRO A 57 -11.16 -23.27 15.47
N TRP A 58 -12.39 -23.40 15.94
CA TRP A 58 -13.49 -22.57 15.48
C TRP A 58 -13.41 -21.12 16.00
N SER A 59 -13.01 -20.95 17.25
CA SER A 59 -12.85 -19.60 17.83
C SER A 59 -11.69 -18.86 17.14
N GLU A 60 -10.59 -19.54 16.82
CA GLU A 60 -9.46 -18.94 16.12
C GLU A 60 -9.79 -18.57 14.68
N LEU A 61 -10.49 -19.44 13.93
CA LEU A 61 -10.86 -19.17 12.54
C LEU A 61 -11.84 -18.02 12.39
N PHE A 62 -12.85 -17.92 13.28
CA PHE A 62 -13.92 -16.93 13.19
C PHE A 62 -13.73 -15.72 14.10
N SER A 63 -12.61 -15.64 14.82
CA SER A 63 -12.28 -14.49 15.65
C SER A 63 -12.06 -13.24 14.79
N GLN A 64 -12.49 -12.09 15.30
CA GLN A 64 -12.24 -10.78 14.68
C GLN A 64 -10.77 -10.32 14.84
N PHE A 65 -9.99 -11.06 15.62
CA PHE A 65 -8.57 -10.82 15.89
C PHE A 65 -7.71 -11.88 15.22
N GLY A 66 -6.40 -11.72 15.25
CA GLY A 66 -5.47 -12.72 14.71
C GLY A 66 -5.39 -12.67 13.18
N PHE A 67 -4.94 -11.54 12.64
CA PHE A 67 -4.63 -11.37 11.23
C PHE A 67 -3.15 -10.98 11.09
N ALA A 68 -2.36 -11.86 10.50
CA ALA A 68 -0.95 -11.60 10.24
C ALA A 68 -0.78 -10.77 8.96
N TRP A 69 -0.13 -9.61 9.09
CA TRP A 69 0.05 -8.68 7.98
C TRP A 69 0.81 -9.31 6.80
N PHE A 70 1.84 -10.11 7.07
CA PHE A 70 2.64 -10.77 6.03
C PHE A 70 1.83 -11.79 5.23
N GLY A 71 0.98 -12.58 5.88
CA GLY A 71 0.09 -13.52 5.21
C GLY A 71 -0.87 -12.82 4.26
N GLY A 72 -1.44 -11.70 4.71
CA GLY A 72 -2.33 -10.87 3.89
C GLY A 72 -1.63 -10.27 2.69
N LEU A 73 -0.43 -9.73 2.88
CA LEU A 73 0.38 -9.14 1.80
C LEU A 73 0.75 -10.19 0.74
N LEU A 74 1.28 -11.34 1.17
CA LEU A 74 1.73 -12.39 0.24
C LEU A 74 0.57 -12.98 -0.56
N ALA A 75 -0.54 -13.29 0.10
CA ALA A 75 -1.69 -13.88 -0.57
C ALA A 75 -2.40 -12.86 -1.48
N GLY A 76 -2.61 -11.64 -1.01
CA GLY A 76 -3.22 -10.56 -1.80
C GLY A 76 -2.39 -10.19 -3.02
N PHE A 77 -1.07 -10.02 -2.84
CA PHE A 77 -0.15 -9.74 -3.94
C PHE A 77 -0.04 -10.92 -4.91
N GLY A 78 0.02 -12.15 -4.40
CA GLY A 78 0.02 -13.36 -5.22
C GLY A 78 -1.23 -13.48 -6.09
N ALA A 79 -2.40 -13.21 -5.51
CA ALA A 79 -3.67 -13.19 -6.23
C ALA A 79 -3.72 -12.09 -7.30
N PHE A 80 -3.18 -10.91 -7.00
CA PHE A 80 -3.07 -9.80 -7.96
C PHE A 80 -2.17 -10.17 -9.14
N VAL A 81 -1.01 -10.78 -8.88
CA VAL A 81 -0.08 -11.25 -9.92
C VAL A 81 -0.70 -12.37 -10.75
N TRP A 82 -1.37 -13.31 -10.10
CA TRP A 82 -2.07 -14.40 -10.77
C TRP A 82 -3.15 -13.86 -11.72
N LEU A 83 -3.94 -12.91 -11.26
CA LEU A 83 -5.00 -12.30 -12.06
C LEU A 83 -4.43 -11.53 -13.25
N ALA A 84 -3.36 -10.74 -13.05
CA ALA A 84 -2.68 -10.03 -14.14
C ALA A 84 -2.18 -10.99 -15.23
N ARG A 85 -1.62 -12.16 -14.83
CA ARG A 85 -1.19 -13.19 -15.78
C ARG A 85 -2.35 -13.86 -16.49
N ARG A 86 -3.42 -14.17 -15.77
CA ARG A 86 -4.65 -14.74 -16.33
C ARG A 86 -5.25 -13.85 -17.41
N GLU A 87 -5.35 -12.55 -17.13
CA GLU A 87 -5.86 -11.54 -18.06
C GLU A 87 -4.82 -11.11 -19.12
N ARG A 88 -3.64 -11.74 -19.14
CA ARG A 88 -2.54 -11.47 -20.08
C ARG A 88 -2.09 -9.99 -20.10
N ILE A 89 -2.24 -9.30 -18.98
CA ILE A 89 -1.77 -7.92 -18.81
C ILE A 89 -0.32 -7.96 -18.33
N PRO A 90 0.62 -7.25 -18.97
CA PRO A 90 2.00 -7.16 -18.51
C PRO A 90 2.04 -6.65 -17.05
N LEU A 91 2.78 -7.34 -16.19
CA LEU A 91 2.77 -7.09 -14.75
C LEU A 91 3.12 -5.63 -14.40
N LEU A 92 4.12 -5.05 -15.05
CA LEU A 92 4.49 -3.65 -14.81
C LEU A 92 3.40 -2.66 -15.22
N THR A 93 2.65 -2.95 -16.30
CA THR A 93 1.48 -2.15 -16.69
C THR A 93 0.40 -2.22 -15.63
N MET A 94 0.18 -3.40 -15.05
CA MET A 94 -0.80 -3.61 -14.01
C MET A 94 -0.38 -2.95 -12.70
N MET A 95 0.91 -3.03 -12.34
CA MET A 95 1.47 -2.31 -11.19
C MET A 95 1.32 -0.79 -11.33
N ASP A 96 1.58 -0.25 -12.52
CA ASP A 96 1.38 1.17 -12.81
C ASP A 96 -0.08 1.59 -12.63
N ALA A 97 -1.02 0.79 -13.15
CA ALA A 97 -2.45 1.07 -13.04
C ALA A 97 -2.97 0.98 -11.60
N GLY A 98 -2.46 0.02 -10.82
CA GLY A 98 -2.83 -0.18 -9.42
C GLY A 98 -2.25 0.83 -8.45
N SER A 99 -1.12 1.48 -8.78
CA SER A 99 -0.36 2.31 -7.86
C SER A 99 -1.14 3.51 -7.28
N PRO A 100 -1.90 4.32 -8.07
CA PRO A 100 -2.69 5.41 -7.51
C PRO A 100 -3.82 4.91 -6.59
N ALA A 101 -4.47 3.79 -6.98
CA ALA A 101 -5.52 3.18 -6.18
C ALA A 101 -4.99 2.62 -4.85
N ALA A 102 -3.81 1.98 -4.88
CA ALA A 102 -3.15 1.45 -3.68
C ALA A 102 -2.75 2.57 -2.72
N ALA A 103 -2.17 3.68 -3.22
CA ALA A 103 -1.82 4.82 -2.38
C ALA A 103 -3.05 5.42 -1.70
N LEU A 104 -4.14 5.63 -2.43
CA LEU A 104 -5.37 6.21 -1.89
C LEU A 104 -6.07 5.26 -0.93
N GLY A 105 -6.14 3.97 -1.26
CA GLY A 105 -6.70 2.93 -0.40
C GLY A 105 -5.97 2.81 0.93
N TYR A 106 -4.64 2.89 0.92
CA TYR A 106 -3.82 2.98 2.13
C TYR A 106 -4.20 4.18 2.99
N GLY A 107 -4.25 5.38 2.39
CA GLY A 107 -4.60 6.61 3.11
C GLY A 107 -5.99 6.54 3.75
N ILE A 108 -7.00 6.01 3.04
CA ILE A 108 -8.35 5.81 3.57
C ILE A 108 -8.34 4.79 4.72
N GLY A 109 -7.53 3.74 4.61
CA GLY A 109 -7.33 2.76 5.68
C GLY A 109 -6.85 3.43 6.98
N ARG A 110 -6.00 4.46 6.90
CA ARG A 110 -5.52 5.22 8.04
C ARG A 110 -6.62 5.97 8.82
N ILE A 111 -7.72 6.30 8.16
CA ILE A 111 -8.91 6.82 8.88
C ILE A 111 -9.45 5.77 9.86
N GLY A 112 -9.37 4.48 9.49
CA GLY A 112 -9.75 3.38 10.39
C GLY A 112 -8.88 3.37 11.64
N CYS A 113 -7.56 3.42 11.50
CA CYS A 113 -6.61 3.49 12.61
C CYS A 113 -6.85 4.72 13.49
N PHE A 114 -7.12 5.87 12.89
CA PHE A 114 -7.44 7.10 13.61
C PHE A 114 -8.71 6.97 14.45
N LEU A 115 -9.80 6.42 13.86
CA LEU A 115 -11.08 6.28 14.54
C LEU A 115 -11.06 5.21 15.63
N SER A 116 -10.25 4.16 15.48
CA SER A 116 -10.11 3.10 16.47
C SER A 116 -9.15 3.46 17.61
N GLY A 117 -8.27 4.46 17.40
CA GLY A 117 -7.23 4.78 18.38
C GLY A 117 -6.35 3.57 18.69
N ASP A 118 -5.90 2.85 17.66
CA ASP A 118 -5.20 1.56 17.75
C ASP A 118 -3.70 1.66 18.10
N GLY A 119 -3.23 2.84 18.51
CA GLY A 119 -1.83 3.07 18.87
C GLY A 119 -0.96 3.53 17.71
N ASP A 120 -1.53 3.69 16.54
CA ASP A 120 -0.83 4.19 15.35
C ASP A 120 -0.56 5.71 15.40
N TYR A 121 -0.86 6.38 16.50
CA TYR A 121 -0.50 7.77 16.75
C TYR A 121 1.01 7.93 17.08
N GLY A 122 1.47 9.19 17.08
CA GLY A 122 2.89 9.51 17.29
C GLY A 122 3.23 9.88 18.74
N VAL A 123 4.45 10.38 18.93
CA VAL A 123 4.95 10.88 20.21
C VAL A 123 4.12 12.04 20.75
N PRO A 124 4.17 12.32 22.08
CA PRO A 124 3.54 13.49 22.68
C PRO A 124 3.95 14.79 22.00
N THR A 125 3.01 15.74 21.88
CA THR A 125 3.22 17.02 21.19
C THR A 125 2.47 18.16 21.84
N SER A 126 3.07 19.36 21.80
CA SER A 126 2.44 20.61 22.20
C SER A 126 1.73 21.35 21.04
N LEU A 127 1.76 20.78 19.83
CA LEU A 127 1.14 21.40 18.66
C LEU A 127 -0.38 21.56 18.83
N PRO A 128 -0.99 22.64 18.29
CA PRO A 128 -2.40 22.94 18.51
C PRO A 128 -3.36 21.86 17.98
N TRP A 129 -2.93 21.04 17.02
CA TRP A 129 -3.70 19.92 16.48
C TRP A 129 -3.36 18.55 17.09
N GLY A 130 -2.52 18.52 18.15
CA GLY A 130 -2.30 17.30 18.94
C GLY A 130 -3.62 16.79 19.52
N MET A 131 -3.83 15.49 19.51
CA MET A 131 -5.08 14.84 19.93
C MET A 131 -4.81 13.79 21.01
N SER A 132 -5.79 13.53 21.87
CA SER A 132 -5.77 12.42 22.85
C SER A 132 -6.80 11.37 22.45
N PHE A 133 -6.55 10.11 22.81
CA PHE A 133 -7.39 8.97 22.49
C PHE A 133 -7.76 8.18 23.77
N PRO A 134 -8.51 8.79 24.72
CA PRO A 134 -8.77 8.17 26.02
C PRO A 134 -9.63 6.91 25.91
N ASN A 135 -10.45 6.78 24.88
CA ASN A 135 -11.33 5.64 24.62
C ASN A 135 -10.87 4.80 23.41
N GLY A 136 -9.62 4.96 22.95
CA GLY A 136 -9.04 4.17 21.87
C GLY A 136 -8.75 2.73 22.26
N LEU A 137 -8.49 1.87 21.29
CA LEU A 137 -8.02 0.50 21.53
C LEU A 137 -6.69 0.47 22.30
N VAL A 138 -5.81 1.43 22.03
CA VAL A 138 -4.63 1.72 22.84
C VAL A 138 -4.83 3.12 23.45
N PRO A 139 -5.33 3.22 24.70
CA PRO A 139 -5.72 4.50 25.27
C PRO A 139 -4.53 5.42 25.56
N THR A 140 -4.69 6.72 25.31
CA THR A 140 -3.78 7.76 25.81
C THR A 140 -4.53 9.03 26.15
N THR A 141 -4.19 9.65 27.27
CA THR A 141 -4.67 10.97 27.70
C THR A 141 -3.72 12.09 27.25
N ASP A 142 -2.50 11.75 26.89
CA ASP A 142 -1.53 12.70 26.36
C ASP A 142 -1.97 13.23 25.00
N ARG A 143 -1.62 14.47 24.70
CA ARG A 143 -1.76 15.03 23.36
C ARG A 143 -0.62 14.52 22.48
N VAL A 144 -0.95 13.71 21.49
CA VAL A 144 -0.02 13.05 20.59
C VAL A 144 -0.20 13.50 19.15
N HIS A 145 0.80 13.29 18.31
CA HIS A 145 0.67 13.52 16.86
C HIS A 145 -0.37 12.58 16.26
N PRO A 146 -1.43 13.06 15.58
CA PRO A 146 -2.38 12.22 14.85
C PRO A 146 -1.75 11.73 13.52
N THR A 147 -0.73 10.87 13.62
CA THR A 147 0.03 10.39 12.46
C THR A 147 -0.83 9.73 11.38
N PRO A 148 -1.96 9.03 11.68
CA PRO A 148 -2.82 8.50 10.63
C PRO A 148 -3.41 9.58 9.72
N ILE A 149 -3.68 10.79 10.26
CA ILE A 149 -4.16 11.93 9.45
C ILE A 149 -3.04 12.46 8.55
N TYR A 150 -1.80 12.53 9.04
CA TYR A 150 -0.66 12.94 8.22
C TYR A 150 -0.43 11.95 7.08
N GLU A 151 -0.49 10.65 7.38
CA GLU A 151 -0.35 9.58 6.39
C GLU A 151 -1.47 9.64 5.33
N LEU A 152 -2.72 9.94 5.72
CA LEU A 152 -3.83 10.15 4.79
C LEU A 152 -3.57 11.30 3.82
N ILE A 153 -3.18 12.47 4.34
CA ILE A 153 -2.93 13.68 3.53
C ILE A 153 -1.80 13.40 2.52
N VAL A 154 -0.71 12.82 3.00
CA VAL A 154 0.44 12.47 2.16
C VAL A 154 0.06 11.42 1.11
N ALA A 155 -0.70 10.40 1.48
CA ALA A 155 -1.17 9.36 0.56
C ALA A 155 -2.07 9.92 -0.55
N CYS A 156 -2.96 10.86 -0.23
CA CYS A 156 -3.76 11.58 -1.22
C CYS A 156 -2.88 12.38 -2.20
N GLY A 157 -1.86 13.08 -1.67
CA GLY A 157 -0.88 13.80 -2.49
C GLY A 157 -0.08 12.87 -3.41
N ILE A 158 0.37 11.73 -2.88
CA ILE A 158 1.07 10.70 -3.66
C ILE A 158 0.14 10.14 -4.75
N ALA A 159 -1.08 9.77 -4.42
CA ALA A 159 -2.05 9.25 -5.40
C ALA A 159 -2.27 10.25 -6.55
N TRP A 160 -2.41 11.54 -6.23
CA TRP A 160 -2.54 12.60 -7.22
C TRP A 160 -1.29 12.73 -8.11
N ILE A 161 -0.08 12.70 -7.53
CA ILE A 161 1.18 12.75 -8.29
C ILE A 161 1.28 11.56 -9.23
N LEU A 162 1.01 10.34 -8.74
CA LEU A 162 1.05 9.12 -9.53
C LEU A 162 0.04 9.15 -10.68
N TRP A 163 -1.15 9.66 -10.42
CA TRP A 163 -2.16 9.88 -11.45
C TRP A 163 -1.68 10.82 -12.56
N ARG A 164 -1.02 11.92 -12.19
CA ARG A 164 -0.45 12.89 -13.13
C ARG A 164 0.72 12.31 -13.93
N ILE A 165 1.61 11.53 -13.29
CA ILE A 165 2.70 10.81 -13.97
C ILE A 165 2.09 9.84 -14.99
N GLY A 166 1.13 9.01 -14.58
CA GLY A 166 0.46 8.06 -15.47
C GLY A 166 -0.21 8.72 -16.67
N ALA A 167 -0.86 9.88 -16.48
CA ALA A 167 -1.46 10.64 -17.58
C ALA A 167 -0.40 11.12 -18.63
N LYS A 168 0.76 11.60 -18.14
CA LYS A 168 1.86 12.01 -19.03
C LYS A 168 2.44 10.82 -19.81
N GLU A 169 2.65 9.68 -19.15
CA GLU A 169 3.18 8.47 -19.79
C GLU A 169 2.22 7.91 -20.86
N ILE A 170 0.91 8.00 -20.62
CA ILE A 170 -0.11 7.58 -21.61
C ILE A 170 -0.13 8.55 -22.80
N ALA A 171 -0.04 9.86 -22.56
CA ALA A 171 -0.05 10.88 -23.62
C ALA A 171 1.22 10.87 -24.47
N ALA A 172 2.35 10.40 -23.95
CA ALA A 172 3.61 10.26 -24.67
C ALA A 172 3.60 9.07 -25.69
N ALA A 173 2.46 8.82 -26.31
CA ALA A 173 2.12 7.72 -27.22
C ALA A 173 3.29 7.28 -28.12
N GLY A 174 3.75 6.03 -27.95
CA GLY A 174 4.82 5.41 -28.73
C GLY A 174 6.01 4.90 -27.91
N LYS A 175 6.28 5.44 -26.71
CA LYS A 175 7.31 4.97 -25.77
C LYS A 175 6.66 4.57 -24.45
N LYS A 176 5.81 3.54 -24.46
CA LYS A 176 5.17 3.01 -23.23
C LYS A 176 6.24 2.42 -22.31
N SER A 177 6.70 3.20 -21.36
CA SER A 177 7.63 2.77 -20.30
C SER A 177 6.81 2.23 -19.13
N ALA A 178 6.27 1.01 -19.26
CA ALA A 178 5.58 0.35 -18.17
C ALA A 178 6.52 0.18 -16.97
N GLY A 179 6.05 0.56 -15.77
CA GLY A 179 6.80 0.49 -14.53
C GLY A 179 7.25 1.83 -13.96
N ILE A 180 7.09 2.95 -14.68
CA ILE A 180 7.47 4.28 -14.17
C ILE A 180 6.56 4.75 -13.04
N VAL A 181 5.24 4.55 -13.15
CA VAL A 181 4.31 4.95 -12.09
C VAL A 181 4.52 4.10 -10.85
N PHE A 182 4.75 2.81 -11.03
CA PHE A 182 5.05 1.90 -9.92
C PHE A 182 6.40 2.21 -9.26
N ALA A 183 7.44 2.52 -10.03
CA ALA A 183 8.72 2.97 -9.51
C ALA A 183 8.57 4.25 -8.67
N ALA A 184 7.81 5.24 -9.17
CA ALA A 184 7.48 6.44 -8.42
C ALA A 184 6.69 6.13 -7.14
N TYR A 185 5.73 5.20 -7.20
CA TYR A 185 4.98 4.74 -6.03
C TYR A 185 5.91 4.21 -4.94
N LEU A 186 6.83 3.29 -5.28
CA LEU A 186 7.79 2.73 -4.33
C LEU A 186 8.66 3.80 -3.67
N VAL A 187 9.15 4.76 -4.46
CA VAL A 187 9.98 5.86 -3.94
C VAL A 187 9.17 6.78 -3.03
N LEU A 188 8.03 7.28 -3.50
CA LEU A 188 7.25 8.27 -2.77
C LEU A 188 6.65 7.69 -1.48
N THR A 189 6.08 6.48 -1.54
CA THR A 189 5.54 5.83 -0.34
C THR A 189 6.64 5.42 0.63
N GLY A 190 7.79 4.96 0.12
CA GLY A 190 8.98 4.68 0.93
C GLY A 190 9.47 5.92 1.67
N ILE A 191 9.61 7.06 0.99
CA ILE A 191 10.00 8.33 1.63
C ILE A 191 8.97 8.74 2.68
N ALA A 192 7.69 8.73 2.34
CA ALA A 192 6.62 9.10 3.26
C ALA A 192 6.63 8.24 4.54
N ARG A 193 6.75 6.92 4.37
CA ARG A 193 6.81 5.97 5.48
C ARG A 193 8.07 6.15 6.31
N PHE A 194 9.23 6.37 5.70
CA PHE A 194 10.49 6.62 6.40
C PHE A 194 10.39 7.88 7.28
N LEU A 195 9.80 8.96 6.75
CA LEU A 195 9.71 10.24 7.46
C LEU A 195 8.72 10.19 8.63
N VAL A 196 7.52 9.62 8.43
CA VAL A 196 6.53 9.55 9.50
C VAL A 196 7.00 8.72 10.68
N GLU A 197 7.88 7.75 10.44
CA GLU A 197 8.40 6.85 11.45
C GLU A 197 9.27 7.55 12.52
N PHE A 198 9.81 8.74 12.23
CA PHE A 198 10.54 9.53 13.22
C PHE A 198 9.66 10.05 14.34
N ILE A 199 8.37 10.23 14.09
CA ILE A 199 7.39 10.72 15.07
C ILE A 199 6.49 9.61 15.60
N ARG A 200 6.62 8.36 15.12
CA ARG A 200 5.89 7.19 15.64
C ARG A 200 6.58 6.57 16.85
N ILE A 201 5.81 5.84 17.66
CA ILE A 201 6.26 5.19 18.90
C ILE A 201 6.76 3.75 18.67
N ASN A 202 7.20 3.42 17.47
CA ASN A 202 7.64 2.07 17.14
C ASN A 202 9.03 1.75 17.70
N PRO A 203 9.28 0.49 18.16
CA PRO A 203 10.58 0.08 18.67
C PRO A 203 11.64 0.10 17.58
N ARG A 204 12.84 0.56 17.93
CA ARG A 204 14.00 0.61 17.02
C ARG A 204 14.84 -0.66 17.18
N SER A 205 14.51 -1.69 16.43
CA SER A 205 15.12 -3.03 16.55
C SER A 205 16.19 -3.33 15.48
N PHE A 206 16.38 -2.45 14.47
CA PHE A 206 17.29 -2.71 13.35
C PHE A 206 18.32 -1.58 13.21
N PHE A 207 19.51 -1.73 13.78
CA PHE A 207 20.59 -0.74 13.73
C PHE A 207 20.15 0.69 14.09
N GLY A 208 19.34 0.84 15.13
CA GLY A 208 18.79 2.12 15.56
C GLY A 208 17.62 2.65 14.70
N MET A 209 17.20 1.90 13.70
CA MET A 209 16.01 2.14 12.88
C MET A 209 14.87 1.21 13.29
N THR A 210 13.64 1.59 12.94
CA THR A 210 12.50 0.68 13.00
C THR A 210 12.50 -0.26 11.80
N ASN A 211 11.82 -1.41 11.91
CA ASN A 211 11.65 -2.32 10.78
C ASN A 211 10.97 -1.63 9.58
N ALA A 212 10.06 -0.69 9.86
CA ALA A 212 9.38 0.08 8.82
C ALA A 212 10.35 1.04 8.09
N GLN A 213 11.32 1.65 8.80
CA GLN A 213 12.35 2.47 8.17
C GLN A 213 13.26 1.63 7.26
N ALA A 214 13.70 0.45 7.72
CA ALA A 214 14.52 -0.46 6.91
C ALA A 214 13.77 -0.92 5.63
N ALA A 215 12.50 -1.33 5.77
CA ALA A 215 11.67 -1.69 4.63
C ALA A 215 11.44 -0.51 3.66
N SER A 216 11.32 0.70 4.18
CA SER A 216 11.17 1.93 3.39
C SER A 216 12.41 2.21 2.54
N LEU A 217 13.61 2.08 3.11
CA LEU A 217 14.87 2.23 2.36
C LEU A 217 14.98 1.17 1.25
N ALA A 218 14.61 -0.07 1.53
CA ALA A 218 14.58 -1.12 0.51
C ALA A 218 13.58 -0.78 -0.61
N SER A 219 12.39 -0.30 -0.27
CA SER A 219 11.38 0.15 -1.25
C SER A 219 11.90 1.28 -2.13
N ILE A 220 12.54 2.30 -1.54
CA ILE A 220 13.14 3.41 -2.27
C ILE A 220 14.24 2.92 -3.23
N ALA A 221 15.12 2.04 -2.76
CA ALA A 221 16.22 1.49 -3.58
C ALA A 221 15.65 0.71 -4.79
N VAL A 222 14.69 -0.18 -4.56
CA VAL A 222 14.01 -0.94 -5.62
C VAL A 222 13.31 0.01 -6.61
N GLY A 223 12.63 1.03 -6.11
CA GLY A 223 11.97 2.03 -6.95
C GLY A 223 12.96 2.80 -7.85
N ILE A 224 14.11 3.23 -7.31
CA ILE A 224 15.16 3.92 -8.08
C ILE A 224 15.77 2.99 -9.13
N ILE A 225 16.05 1.74 -8.77
CA ILE A 225 16.60 0.74 -9.71
C ILE A 225 15.60 0.50 -10.85
N LEU A 226 14.33 0.27 -10.52
CA LEU A 226 13.30 0.07 -11.53
C LEU A 226 13.14 1.29 -12.45
N TRP A 227 13.15 2.50 -11.88
CA TRP A 227 13.08 3.75 -12.63
C TRP A 227 14.22 3.88 -13.63
N SER A 228 15.45 3.62 -13.20
CA SER A 228 16.64 3.68 -14.08
C SER A 228 16.59 2.65 -15.20
N GLN A 229 16.17 1.41 -14.91
CA GLN A 229 16.06 0.34 -15.90
C GLN A 229 14.99 0.63 -16.96
N VAL A 230 13.82 1.14 -16.54
CA VAL A 230 12.73 1.46 -17.44
C VAL A 230 13.09 2.62 -18.36
N ARG A 231 13.73 3.66 -17.83
CA ARG A 231 14.22 4.79 -18.65
C ARG A 231 15.36 4.41 -19.60
N GLY A 232 16.29 3.57 -19.16
CA GLY A 232 17.40 3.08 -20.00
C GLY A 232 16.90 2.29 -21.22
N ARG A 233 15.86 1.46 -21.06
CA ARG A 233 15.25 0.72 -22.17
C ARG A 233 14.56 1.63 -23.19
N SER A 234 13.99 2.74 -22.74
CA SER A 234 13.32 3.71 -23.63
C SER A 234 14.33 4.49 -24.50
N SER A 235 15.56 4.73 -24.03
CA SER A 235 16.59 5.44 -24.77
C SER A 235 17.32 4.53 -25.78
N SER A 236 17.55 3.26 -25.48
CA SER A 236 18.23 2.32 -26.38
C SER A 236 17.34 1.87 -27.55
N GLY A 237 16.03 1.80 -27.39
CA GLY A 237 15.10 1.50 -28.49
C GLY A 237 14.97 2.62 -29.55
N GLY A 238 15.39 3.84 -29.24
CA GLY A 238 15.40 4.96 -30.18
C GLY A 238 16.63 5.04 -31.09
N LEU A 239 17.72 4.38 -30.70
CA LEU A 239 18.99 4.37 -31.47
C LEU A 239 19.07 3.23 -32.50
N ALA A 240 18.19 2.22 -32.39
CA ALA A 240 18.13 1.10 -33.31
C ALA A 240 17.12 1.28 -34.48
N ALA A 241 16.40 2.39 -34.53
CA ALA A 241 15.37 2.69 -35.53
C ALA A 241 15.71 3.94 -36.40
N GLY A 242 16.91 4.44 -36.34
CA GLY A 242 17.49 5.49 -37.19
C GLY A 242 18.68 4.94 -37.97
#